data_844e7da6c3fcf89f6857f8795ca5d071
#
_entry.id   844e7da6c3fcf89f6857f8795ca5d071
#
_cell.length_a   1.000
_cell.length_b   1.000
_cell.length_c   1.000
_cell.angle_alpha   90.00
_cell.angle_beta   90.00
_cell.angle_gamma   90.00
#
_symmetry.space_group_name_H-M   'P 1'
#
loop_
_entity.id
_entity.type
_entity.pdbx_description
1 polymer ?
#
loop_
_entity_poly.entity_id
_entity_poly.type
_entity_poly.pdbx_seq_one_letter_code
_entity_poly.pdbx_strand_id
1 'polypeptide(L)'
;MNSSRSAAVAACAAIENPLAGMWIAEIDGRPVGVAGALAYPMYFNPSHFVAQELWWWLAPEARGHGAGQAMYDAIEAWANEQGVSALFMIALEDERAPQMEKLYARKGFRPMERTFFKEVA
;
A
#
# COMPACT_ATOMS: atom_id res chain seq x y z
N MET A 1 -1.68 28.30 17.51
CA MET A 1 -2.06 26.97 17.86
C MET A 1 -1.44 25.95 16.94
N ASN A 2 -0.81 25.01 17.49
CA ASN A 2 -0.21 23.96 16.71
C ASN A 2 -1.29 22.96 16.23
N SER A 3 -1.49 22.90 14.93
CA SER A 3 -2.44 21.99 14.34
C SER A 3 -1.78 20.70 13.86
N SER A 4 -0.47 20.59 14.03
CA SER A 4 0.21 19.39 13.54
C SER A 4 -0.17 18.18 14.37
N ARG A 5 -0.47 17.11 13.69
CA ARG A 5 -0.77 15.84 14.32
C ARG A 5 0.38 14.91 14.02
N SER A 6 0.81 14.20 15.03
CA SER A 6 1.92 13.28 14.88
C SER A 6 1.43 12.00 14.19
N ALA A 7 1.86 11.80 12.96
CA ALA A 7 1.57 10.58 12.21
C ALA A 7 2.75 9.62 12.32
N ALA A 8 2.45 8.38 12.61
CA ALA A 8 3.46 7.33 12.70
C ALA A 8 2.95 6.07 12.00
N VAL A 9 3.86 5.37 11.34
CA VAL A 9 3.54 4.10 10.70
C VAL A 9 4.51 3.06 11.23
N ALA A 10 3.97 1.96 11.74
CA ALA A 10 4.78 0.89 12.29
C ALA A 10 4.43 -0.43 11.62
N ALA A 11 5.46 -1.24 11.34
CA ALA A 11 5.25 -2.59 10.86
C ALA A 11 4.60 -3.44 11.94
N CYS A 12 3.67 -4.30 11.52
CA CYS A 12 2.99 -5.18 12.44
C CYS A 12 3.83 -6.43 12.67
N ALA A 13 4.32 -6.60 13.91
CA ALA A 13 5.18 -7.73 14.26
C ALA A 13 4.40 -9.05 14.38
N ALA A 14 3.07 -9.01 14.34
CA ALA A 14 2.26 -10.22 14.45
C ALA A 14 2.28 -11.08 13.18
N ILE A 15 2.77 -10.55 12.07
CA ILE A 15 2.89 -11.29 10.83
C ILE A 15 4.17 -12.10 10.85
N GLU A 16 4.04 -13.42 10.82
CA GLU A 16 5.19 -14.32 10.89
C GLU A 16 5.77 -14.71 9.52
N ASN A 17 5.07 -14.39 8.44
CA ASN A 17 5.56 -14.68 7.10
C ASN A 17 6.55 -13.60 6.68
N PRO A 18 7.84 -13.95 6.44
CA PRO A 18 8.83 -12.95 6.06
C PRO A 18 8.58 -12.30 4.70
N LEU A 19 7.74 -12.92 3.87
CA LEU A 19 7.37 -12.36 2.56
C LEU A 19 6.12 -11.51 2.61
N ALA A 20 5.55 -11.29 3.79
CA ALA A 20 4.38 -10.46 3.98
C ALA A 20 4.73 -9.25 4.84
N GLY A 21 4.10 -8.12 4.54
CA GLY A 21 4.21 -6.93 5.36
C GLY A 21 2.83 -6.41 5.72
N MET A 22 2.71 -5.85 6.92
CA MET A 22 1.49 -5.21 7.37
C MET A 22 1.87 -4.01 8.22
N TRP A 23 1.16 -2.92 8.04
CA TRP A 23 1.45 -1.65 8.71
C TRP A 23 0.20 -1.05 9.28
N ILE A 24 0.34 -0.45 10.45
CA ILE A 24 -0.72 0.31 11.10
C ILE A 24 -0.28 1.77 11.11
N ALA A 25 -1.14 2.65 10.64
CA ALA A 25 -0.91 4.08 10.72
C ALA A 25 -1.66 4.64 11.93
N GLU A 26 -0.99 5.52 12.66
CA GLU A 26 -1.57 6.17 13.83
C GLU A 26 -1.42 7.69 13.73
N ILE A 27 -2.38 8.41 14.25
CA ILE A 27 -2.27 9.85 14.45
C ILE A 27 -2.55 10.10 15.92
N ASP A 28 -1.58 10.71 16.61
CA ASP A 28 -1.66 10.98 18.06
C ASP A 28 -1.97 9.71 18.85
N GLY A 29 -1.35 8.59 18.45
CA GLY A 29 -1.51 7.32 19.13
C GLY A 29 -2.79 6.55 18.82
N ARG A 30 -3.62 7.05 17.91
CA ARG A 30 -4.87 6.39 17.53
C ARG A 30 -4.74 5.73 16.19
N PRO A 31 -5.09 4.44 16.06
CA PRO A 31 -5.03 3.76 14.76
C PRO A 31 -6.01 4.40 13.78
N VAL A 32 -5.53 4.75 12.60
CA VAL A 32 -6.35 5.39 11.57
C VAL A 32 -6.22 4.74 10.21
N GLY A 33 -5.33 3.78 10.04
CA GLY A 33 -5.15 3.14 8.76
C GLY A 33 -4.43 1.81 8.86
N VAL A 34 -4.54 1.03 7.81
CA VAL A 34 -3.91 -0.28 7.70
C VAL A 34 -3.52 -0.54 6.25
N ALA A 35 -2.38 -1.17 6.07
CA ALA A 35 -1.93 -1.60 4.75
C ALA A 35 -1.29 -2.97 4.85
N GLY A 36 -1.35 -3.72 3.77
CA GLY A 36 -0.73 -5.03 3.68
C GLY A 36 -0.16 -5.27 2.31
N ALA A 37 0.90 -6.06 2.24
CA ALA A 37 1.58 -6.38 0.99
C ALA A 37 2.19 -7.77 1.09
N LEU A 38 2.46 -8.36 -0.08
CA LEU A 38 3.02 -9.69 -0.19
C LEU A 38 4.10 -9.68 -1.27
N ALA A 39 5.20 -10.37 -1.03
CA ALA A 39 6.24 -10.57 -2.03
C ALA A 39 6.19 -12.03 -2.51
N TYR A 40 6.34 -12.23 -3.82
CA TYR A 40 6.21 -13.56 -4.42
C TYR A 40 6.86 -13.59 -5.81
N PRO A 41 7.20 -14.79 -6.31
CA PRO A 41 7.61 -14.93 -7.70
C PRO A 41 6.43 -14.64 -8.62
N MET A 42 6.66 -13.84 -9.67
CA MET A 42 5.59 -13.50 -10.61
C MET A 42 5.08 -14.78 -11.32
N TYR A 43 3.76 -14.96 -11.37
CA TYR A 43 3.19 -16.24 -11.81
C TYR A 43 3.46 -16.56 -13.29
N PHE A 44 3.58 -15.55 -14.15
CA PHE A 44 3.88 -15.79 -15.55
C PHE A 44 5.35 -15.61 -15.90
N ASN A 45 6.17 -15.26 -14.95
CA ASN A 45 7.62 -15.16 -15.11
C ASN A 45 8.30 -15.33 -13.76
N PRO A 46 8.42 -16.58 -13.26
CA PRO A 46 8.92 -16.84 -11.92
C PRO A 46 10.37 -16.39 -11.67
N SER A 47 11.11 -16.01 -12.71
CA SER A 47 12.45 -15.48 -12.53
C SER A 47 12.42 -14.05 -11.96
N HIS A 48 11.25 -13.40 -11.94
CA HIS A 48 11.07 -12.10 -11.34
C HIS A 48 10.37 -12.22 -10.00
N PHE A 49 11.01 -11.68 -8.98
CA PHE A 49 10.43 -11.59 -7.64
C PHE A 49 9.79 -10.21 -7.51
N VAL A 50 8.53 -10.16 -7.09
CA VAL A 50 7.75 -8.93 -7.09
C VAL A 50 7.05 -8.75 -5.75
N ALA A 51 6.63 -7.54 -5.46
CA ALA A 51 5.79 -7.24 -4.32
C ALA A 51 4.47 -6.66 -4.80
N GLN A 52 3.41 -6.94 -4.08
CA GLN A 52 2.07 -6.45 -4.41
C GLN A 52 1.40 -5.95 -3.15
N GLU A 53 0.86 -4.74 -3.23
CA GLU A 53 -0.01 -4.20 -2.19
C GLU A 53 -1.34 -4.95 -2.25
N LEU A 54 -1.81 -5.42 -1.09
CA LEU A 54 -3.05 -6.17 -0.99
C LEU A 54 -4.20 -5.30 -0.54
N TRP A 55 -3.94 -4.36 0.37
CA TRP A 55 -4.88 -3.35 0.79
C TRP A 55 -4.12 -2.15 1.34
N TRP A 56 -4.74 -1.00 1.22
CA TRP A 56 -4.20 0.25 1.73
C TRP A 56 -5.40 1.14 2.04
N TRP A 57 -5.73 1.22 3.32
CA TRP A 57 -6.91 1.96 3.75
C TRP A 57 -6.54 2.95 4.83
N LEU A 58 -7.14 4.12 4.75
CA LEU A 58 -6.96 5.18 5.72
C LEU A 58 -8.33 5.77 6.01
N ALA A 59 -8.64 5.95 7.30
CA ALA A 59 -9.92 6.52 7.71
C ALA A 59 -10.11 7.87 7.03
N PRO A 60 -11.34 8.16 6.52
CA PRO A 60 -11.57 9.41 5.77
C PRO A 60 -11.16 10.67 6.51
N GLU A 61 -11.41 10.73 7.81
CA GLU A 61 -11.05 11.90 8.62
C GLU A 61 -9.54 12.05 8.80
N ALA A 62 -8.77 11.01 8.54
CA ALA A 62 -7.32 11.05 8.68
C ALA A 62 -6.60 11.38 7.37
N ARG A 63 -7.33 11.46 6.27
CA ARG A 63 -6.74 11.74 4.95
C ARG A 63 -6.32 13.20 4.88
N GLY A 64 -5.25 13.45 4.11
CA GLY A 64 -4.74 14.82 3.95
C GLY A 64 -3.78 15.28 5.04
N HIS A 65 -3.38 14.39 5.96
CA HIS A 65 -2.49 14.71 7.06
C HIS A 65 -1.13 14.00 6.96
N GLY A 66 -0.80 13.48 5.78
CA GLY A 66 0.50 12.86 5.56
C GLY A 66 0.58 11.38 5.91
N ALA A 67 -0.43 10.81 6.56
CA ALA A 67 -0.39 9.41 6.95
C ALA A 67 -0.40 8.48 5.73
N GLY A 68 -1.17 8.83 4.70
CA GLY A 68 -1.20 8.04 3.47
C GLY A 68 0.16 7.96 2.79
N GLN A 69 0.85 9.09 2.69
CA GLN A 69 2.19 9.14 2.12
C GLN A 69 3.17 8.32 2.96
N ALA A 70 3.07 8.42 4.29
CA ALA A 70 3.94 7.67 5.19
C ALA A 70 3.71 6.17 5.04
N MET A 71 2.46 5.73 4.85
CA MET A 71 2.15 4.33 4.61
C MET A 71 2.74 3.86 3.28
N TYR A 72 2.61 4.66 2.23
CA TYR A 72 3.20 4.34 0.95
C TYR A 72 4.73 4.20 1.07
N ASP A 73 5.35 5.15 1.76
CA ASP A 73 6.81 5.12 1.95
C ASP A 73 7.24 3.85 2.68
N ALA A 74 6.47 3.40 3.66
CA ALA A 74 6.76 2.16 4.38
C ALA A 74 6.64 0.94 3.47
N ILE A 75 5.62 0.89 2.61
CA ILE A 75 5.45 -0.20 1.66
C ILE A 75 6.62 -0.24 0.69
N GLU A 76 6.99 0.91 0.13
CA GLU A 76 8.08 0.98 -0.83
C GLU A 76 9.42 0.59 -0.19
N ALA A 77 9.70 1.07 1.01
CA ALA A 77 10.91 0.70 1.72
C ALA A 77 10.99 -0.81 1.98
N TRP A 78 9.87 -1.39 2.39
CA TRP A 78 9.79 -2.83 2.61
C TRP A 78 10.01 -3.60 1.30
N ALA A 79 9.42 -3.15 0.19
CA ALA A 79 9.60 -3.79 -1.11
C ALA A 79 11.09 -3.76 -1.51
N ASN A 80 11.75 -2.63 -1.30
CA ASN A 80 13.18 -2.53 -1.59
C ASN A 80 14.00 -3.49 -0.73
N GLU A 81 13.64 -3.65 0.54
CA GLU A 81 14.32 -4.59 1.43
C GLU A 81 14.14 -6.03 0.98
N GLN A 82 13.00 -6.35 0.38
CA GLN A 82 12.74 -7.70 -0.14
C GLN A 82 13.54 -7.99 -1.40
N GLY A 83 14.14 -6.99 -2.03
CA GLY A 83 14.91 -7.18 -3.25
C GLY A 83 14.06 -7.44 -4.48
N VAL A 84 12.82 -6.95 -4.50
CA VAL A 84 11.92 -7.19 -5.63
C VAL A 84 12.30 -6.34 -6.83
N SER A 85 11.94 -6.82 -8.02
CA SER A 85 12.17 -6.09 -9.26
C SER A 85 11.01 -5.16 -9.63
N ALA A 86 9.84 -5.33 -9.00
CA ALA A 86 8.68 -4.49 -9.27
C ALA A 86 7.76 -4.46 -8.06
N LEU A 87 7.04 -3.36 -7.92
CA LEU A 87 6.01 -3.17 -6.91
C LEU A 87 4.69 -2.89 -7.63
N PHE A 88 3.66 -3.67 -7.31
CA PHE A 88 2.33 -3.49 -7.86
C PHE A 88 1.44 -2.82 -6.81
N MET A 89 0.81 -1.73 -7.20
CA MET A 89 -0.18 -1.03 -6.36
C MET A 89 -1.53 -1.12 -7.05
N ILE A 90 -2.58 -1.23 -6.26
CA ILE A 90 -3.94 -1.44 -6.75
C ILE A 90 -4.75 -0.17 -6.59
N ALA A 91 -5.54 0.17 -7.62
CA ALA A 91 -6.55 1.21 -7.54
C ALA A 91 -7.90 0.56 -7.83
N LEU A 92 -8.82 0.66 -6.85
CA LEU A 92 -10.16 0.13 -7.04
C LEU A 92 -10.94 1.02 -8.02
N GLU A 93 -11.82 0.40 -8.80
CA GLU A 93 -12.70 1.13 -9.71
C GLU A 93 -13.85 1.73 -8.91
N ASP A 94 -13.61 2.89 -8.29
CA ASP A 94 -14.59 3.62 -7.52
C ASP A 94 -14.39 5.12 -7.78
N GLU A 95 -15.07 5.98 -7.03
CA GLU A 95 -15.01 7.42 -7.23
C GLU A 95 -13.62 7.99 -6.98
N ARG A 96 -12.73 7.24 -6.33
CA ARG A 96 -11.36 7.67 -6.04
C ARG A 96 -10.36 7.22 -7.09
N ALA A 97 -10.77 6.38 -8.05
CA ALA A 97 -9.85 5.84 -9.05
C ALA A 97 -9.05 6.91 -9.80
N PRO A 98 -9.66 8.01 -10.28
CA PRO A 98 -8.87 9.02 -10.98
C PRO A 98 -7.79 9.67 -10.12
N GLN A 99 -8.06 9.87 -8.84
CA GLN A 99 -7.08 10.45 -7.93
C GLN A 99 -5.93 9.48 -7.68
N MET A 100 -6.25 8.20 -7.52
CA MET A 100 -5.25 7.17 -7.28
C MET A 100 -4.35 6.98 -8.50
N GLU A 101 -4.93 7.02 -9.70
CA GLU A 101 -4.15 6.91 -10.93
C GLU A 101 -3.15 8.05 -11.06
N LYS A 102 -3.58 9.28 -10.74
CA LYS A 102 -2.69 10.43 -10.78
C LYS A 102 -1.57 10.31 -9.74
N LEU A 103 -1.91 9.84 -8.55
CA LEU A 103 -0.93 9.63 -7.49
C LEU A 103 0.12 8.63 -7.93
N TYR A 104 -0.31 7.48 -8.45
CA TYR A 104 0.62 6.45 -8.88
C TYR A 104 1.49 6.93 -10.04
N ALA A 105 0.92 7.66 -10.99
CA ALA A 105 1.69 8.20 -12.11
C ALA A 105 2.82 9.12 -11.62
N ARG A 106 2.52 9.97 -10.62
CA ARG A 106 3.53 10.86 -10.05
C ARG A 106 4.67 10.10 -9.36
N LYS A 107 4.39 8.88 -8.89
CA LYS A 107 5.39 8.05 -8.21
C LYS A 107 6.11 7.10 -9.16
N GLY A 108 5.86 7.20 -10.46
CA GLY A 108 6.54 6.41 -11.46
C GLY A 108 5.84 5.11 -11.84
N PHE A 109 4.63 4.88 -11.35
CA PHE A 109 3.86 3.72 -11.75
C PHE A 109 3.19 3.95 -13.09
N ARG A 110 3.01 2.86 -13.82
CA ARG A 110 2.23 2.86 -15.06
C ARG A 110 1.22 1.71 -14.98
N PRO A 111 0.06 1.84 -15.64
CA PRO A 111 -0.91 0.75 -15.66
C PRO A 111 -0.31 -0.50 -16.29
N MET A 112 -0.59 -1.65 -15.70
CA MET A 112 -0.08 -2.92 -16.22
C MET A 112 -1.20 -3.84 -16.64
N GLU A 113 -2.26 -3.93 -15.85
CA GLU A 113 -3.37 -4.82 -16.15
C GLU A 113 -4.67 -4.26 -15.61
N ARG A 114 -5.77 -4.84 -16.07
CA ARG A 114 -7.10 -4.57 -15.50
C ARG A 114 -7.69 -5.89 -15.06
N THR A 115 -8.31 -5.87 -13.89
CA THR A 115 -8.95 -7.05 -13.32
C THR A 115 -10.45 -6.87 -13.37
N PHE A 116 -11.15 -7.88 -13.86
CA PHE A 116 -12.61 -7.89 -13.91
C PHE A 116 -13.11 -8.95 -12.97
N PHE A 117 -14.15 -8.62 -12.20
CA PHE A 117 -14.66 -9.61 -11.27
C PHE A 117 -16.16 -9.86 -11.50
N LYS A 118 -16.60 -11.05 -11.16
CA LYS A 118 -17.98 -11.48 -11.27
C LYS A 118 -18.32 -12.31 -10.05
N GLU A 119 -19.42 -12.00 -9.42
CA GLU A 119 -19.91 -12.86 -8.34
C GLU A 119 -20.44 -14.15 -8.95
N VAL A 120 -20.07 -15.27 -8.39
CA VAL A 120 -20.38 -16.58 -8.99
C VAL A 120 -21.16 -17.48 -8.06
N ALA A 121 -21.85 -16.95 -7.13
CA ALA A 121 -22.68 -17.76 -6.27
C ALA A 121 -23.73 -16.96 -5.58
#